data_674366539f0a74cc9c4dddc4ee9199cf
#
_entry.id   674366539f0a74cc9c4dddc4ee9199cf
#
_cell.length_a   1.000
_cell.length_b   1.000
_cell.length_c   1.000
_cell.angle_alpha   90.00
_cell.angle_beta   90.00
_cell.angle_gamma   90.00
#
_symmetry.space_group_name_H-M   'P 1'
#
loop_
_entity.id
_entity.type
_entity.pdbx_description
1 polymer ?
#
loop_
_entity_poly.entity_id
_entity_poly.type
_entity_poly.pdbx_seq_one_letter_code
_entity_poly.pdbx_strand_id
1 'polypeptide(L)'
;TLDNVRRASEIAMTAGADFIKTSTGKAKCGATQPVTLVMLEAIRDFFHKTNKKVGMKPAGGISDSKTAIRYLVMVKETLGKDWLTPDLFRFGASSLANDILMQLIKQQSGAYQSADYFSKD
;
A
#
# COMPACT_ATOMS: atom_id res chain seq x y z
N THR A 1 13.89 7.01 -11.08
CA THR A 1 14.89 6.23 -10.32
C THR A 1 14.47 6.08 -8.87
N LEU A 2 15.04 5.11 -8.17
CA LEU A 2 14.77 4.91 -6.74
C LEU A 2 15.27 6.07 -5.90
N ASP A 3 16.36 6.72 -6.30
CA ASP A 3 16.86 7.93 -5.64
C ASP A 3 15.85 9.07 -5.72
N ASN A 4 15.20 9.25 -6.87
CA ASN A 4 14.16 10.26 -7.03
C ASN A 4 12.92 9.95 -6.20
N VAL A 5 12.55 8.67 -6.07
CA VAL A 5 11.46 8.24 -5.19
C VAL A 5 11.77 8.59 -3.73
N ARG A 6 12.99 8.32 -3.29
CA ARG A 6 13.45 8.67 -1.95
C ARG A 6 13.36 10.17 -1.69
N ARG A 7 13.89 10.99 -2.59
CA ARG A 7 13.90 12.45 -2.48
C ARG A 7 12.48 13.01 -2.46
N ALA A 8 11.62 12.55 -3.37
CA ALA A 8 10.23 13.00 -3.43
C ALA A 8 9.49 12.67 -2.12
N SER A 9 9.73 11.48 -1.56
CA SER A 9 9.13 11.07 -0.28
C SER A 9 9.58 11.99 0.86
N GLU A 10 10.87 12.27 0.95
CA GLU A 10 11.43 13.16 1.97
C GLU A 10 10.88 14.58 1.86
N ILE A 11 10.78 15.12 0.65
CA ILE A 11 10.22 16.45 0.40
C ILE A 11 8.74 16.49 0.84
N ALA A 12 7.95 15.51 0.45
CA ALA A 12 6.53 15.47 0.80
C ALA A 12 6.32 15.39 2.32
N MET A 13 7.07 14.55 3.01
CA MET A 13 6.97 14.39 4.46
C MET A 13 7.46 15.66 5.19
N THR A 14 8.54 16.26 4.74
CA THR A 14 9.05 17.52 5.31
C THR A 14 8.06 18.66 5.12
N ALA A 15 7.31 18.66 4.02
CA ALA A 15 6.26 19.66 3.76
C ALA A 15 4.97 19.41 4.57
N GLY A 16 4.89 18.34 5.35
CA GLY A 16 3.78 18.08 6.26
C GLY A 16 2.78 17.04 5.79
N ALA A 17 3.10 16.24 4.78
CA ALA A 17 2.21 15.17 4.33
C ALA A 17 1.95 14.16 5.46
N ASP A 18 0.70 13.74 5.62
CA ASP A 18 0.32 12.69 6.56
C ASP A 18 0.38 11.30 5.93
N PHE A 19 0.27 11.23 4.61
CA PHE A 19 0.42 10.02 3.80
C PHE A 19 1.24 10.32 2.56
N ILE A 20 2.06 9.36 2.15
CA ILE A 20 2.67 9.39 0.82
C ILE A 20 2.10 8.26 -0.03
N LYS A 21 1.96 8.50 -1.33
CA LYS A 21 1.26 7.62 -2.26
C LYS A 21 2.10 7.41 -3.51
N THR A 22 2.13 6.19 -4.04
CA THR A 22 2.97 5.84 -5.19
C THR A 22 2.52 6.47 -6.50
N SER A 23 1.22 6.62 -6.72
CA SER A 23 0.67 7.01 -8.02
C SER A 23 -0.60 7.82 -7.86
N THR A 24 -0.78 8.79 -8.75
CA THR A 24 -2.02 9.57 -8.86
C THR A 24 -3.07 8.88 -9.73
N GLY A 25 -2.77 7.68 -10.27
CA GLY A 25 -3.62 6.99 -11.23
C GLY A 25 -3.43 7.43 -12.68
N LYS A 26 -2.58 8.42 -12.91
CA LYS A 26 -2.29 8.95 -14.26
C LYS A 26 -0.91 8.55 -14.78
N ALA A 27 -0.04 8.02 -13.92
CA ALA A 27 1.27 7.55 -14.31
C ALA A 27 1.20 6.14 -14.90
N LYS A 28 2.07 5.83 -15.87
CA LYS A 28 2.15 4.50 -16.49
C LYS A 28 2.54 3.42 -15.49
N CYS A 29 3.32 3.77 -14.47
CA CYS A 29 3.77 2.85 -13.44
C CYS A 29 3.07 3.16 -12.13
N GLY A 30 2.38 2.16 -11.58
CA GLY A 30 1.81 2.23 -10.25
C GLY A 30 2.78 1.75 -9.17
N ALA A 31 2.23 1.13 -8.15
CA ALA A 31 3.02 0.55 -7.08
C ALA A 31 3.85 -0.63 -7.59
N THR A 32 5.13 -0.63 -7.23
CA THR A 32 6.01 -1.79 -7.36
C THR A 32 6.63 -2.08 -5.99
N GLN A 33 7.11 -3.30 -5.79
CA GLN A 33 7.73 -3.64 -4.51
C GLN A 33 8.99 -2.80 -4.23
N PRO A 34 9.93 -2.61 -5.20
CA PRO A 34 11.10 -1.76 -4.97
C PRO A 34 10.76 -0.31 -4.63
N VAL A 35 9.84 0.31 -5.36
CA VAL A 35 9.40 1.69 -5.11
C VAL A 35 8.75 1.81 -3.73
N THR A 36 7.86 0.89 -3.41
CA THR A 36 7.18 0.88 -2.11
C THR A 36 8.17 0.69 -0.97
N LEU A 37 9.13 -0.21 -1.11
CA LEU A 37 10.16 -0.42 -0.09
C LEU A 37 10.96 0.85 0.18
N VAL A 38 11.40 1.55 -0.86
CA VAL A 38 12.13 2.82 -0.71
C VAL A 38 11.29 3.86 0.04
N MET A 39 10.00 3.94 -0.28
CA MET A 39 9.09 4.86 0.40
C MET A 39 8.88 4.48 1.87
N LEU A 40 8.74 3.19 2.18
CA LEU A 40 8.62 2.70 3.56
C LEU A 40 9.89 2.97 4.36
N GLU A 41 11.06 2.78 3.76
CA GLU A 41 12.34 3.12 4.40
C GLU A 41 12.46 4.63 4.66
N ALA A 42 11.98 5.47 3.74
CA ALA A 42 11.93 6.91 3.94
C ALA A 42 11.03 7.29 5.12
N ILE A 43 9.87 6.65 5.24
CA ILE A 43 8.95 6.83 6.37
C ILE A 43 9.62 6.41 7.68
N ARG A 44 10.31 5.28 7.70
CA ARG A 44 11.04 4.80 8.87
C ARG A 44 12.08 5.81 9.33
N ASP A 45 12.91 6.28 8.41
CA ASP A 45 13.98 7.22 8.73
C ASP A 45 13.44 8.56 9.17
N PHE A 46 12.34 9.03 8.55
CA PHE A 46 11.65 10.24 8.95
C PHE A 46 11.07 10.14 10.36
N PHE A 47 10.48 8.99 10.70
CA PHE A 47 9.97 8.73 12.05
C PHE A 47 11.10 8.75 13.08
N HIS A 48 12.24 8.11 12.80
CA HIS A 48 13.38 8.12 13.71
C HIS A 48 13.93 9.53 13.92
N LYS A 49 13.85 10.39 12.92
CA LYS A 49 14.39 11.74 12.97
C LYS A 49 13.43 12.74 13.62
N THR A 50 12.12 12.61 13.38
CA THR A 50 11.13 13.61 13.78
C THR A 50 10.10 13.13 14.79
N ASN A 51 10.04 11.82 15.02
CA ASN A 51 9.01 11.14 15.81
C ASN A 51 7.60 11.24 15.22
N LYS A 52 7.46 11.69 13.96
CA LYS A 52 6.19 11.75 13.26
C LYS A 52 5.98 10.48 12.44
N LYS A 53 4.82 9.83 12.63
CA LYS A 53 4.40 8.67 11.86
C LYS A 53 3.66 9.11 10.62
N VAL A 54 4.26 8.90 9.46
CA VAL A 54 3.63 9.16 8.15
C VAL A 54 3.10 7.84 7.60
N GLY A 55 1.91 7.87 7.04
CA GLY A 55 1.29 6.70 6.44
C GLY A 55 1.71 6.46 5.00
N MET A 56 1.43 5.26 4.51
CA MET A 56 1.74 4.83 3.16
C MET A 56 0.49 4.34 2.44
N LYS A 57 0.33 4.75 1.17
CA LYS A 57 -0.76 4.28 0.32
C LYS A 57 -0.22 3.83 -1.04
N PRO A 58 0.22 2.56 -1.17
CA PRO A 58 0.58 2.03 -2.48
C PRO A 58 -0.67 1.94 -3.36
N ALA A 59 -0.55 2.38 -4.60
CA ALA A 59 -1.65 2.44 -5.56
C ALA A 59 -1.16 2.14 -6.97
N GLY A 60 -2.02 1.49 -7.74
CA GLY A 60 -1.76 1.08 -9.11
C GLY A 60 -1.26 -0.35 -9.22
N GLY A 61 -2.01 -1.20 -9.91
CA GLY A 61 -1.64 -2.59 -10.16
C GLY A 61 -1.87 -3.56 -9.01
N ILE A 62 -2.50 -3.13 -7.93
CA ILE A 62 -2.81 -4.01 -6.80
C ILE A 62 -4.28 -4.43 -6.91
N SER A 63 -4.53 -5.65 -7.40
CA SER A 63 -5.87 -6.12 -7.71
C SER A 63 -6.24 -7.45 -7.05
N ASP A 64 -5.28 -8.15 -6.45
CA ASP A 64 -5.53 -9.43 -5.82
C ASP A 64 -4.96 -9.51 -4.40
N SER A 65 -5.53 -10.41 -3.60
CA SER A 65 -5.18 -10.61 -2.19
C SER A 65 -3.73 -11.06 -2.01
N LYS A 66 -3.22 -11.87 -2.90
CA LYS A 66 -1.85 -12.39 -2.83
C LYS A 66 -0.82 -11.26 -2.91
N THR A 67 -1.02 -10.34 -3.87
CA THR A 67 -0.17 -9.15 -4.01
C THR A 67 -0.30 -8.24 -2.80
N ALA A 68 -1.52 -8.01 -2.32
CA ALA A 68 -1.77 -7.19 -1.14
C ALA A 68 -1.04 -7.73 0.10
N ILE A 69 -1.07 -9.04 0.32
CA ILE A 69 -0.38 -9.68 1.45
C ILE A 69 1.13 -9.45 1.36
N ARG A 70 1.72 -9.49 0.17
CA ARG A 70 3.16 -9.20 0.00
C ARG A 70 3.51 -7.78 0.46
N TYR A 71 2.66 -6.80 0.16
CA TYR A 71 2.85 -5.43 0.64
C TYR A 71 2.69 -5.32 2.16
N LEU A 72 1.73 -6.03 2.75
CA LEU A 72 1.55 -6.05 4.20
C LEU A 72 2.76 -6.66 4.92
N VAL A 73 3.34 -7.73 4.38
CA VAL A 73 4.57 -8.32 4.92
C VAL A 73 5.71 -7.32 4.85
N MET A 74 5.86 -6.62 3.74
CA MET A 74 6.88 -5.59 3.57
C MET A 74 6.73 -4.45 4.60
N VAL A 75 5.52 -3.99 4.85
CA VAL A 75 5.24 -2.97 5.87
C VAL A 75 5.62 -3.47 7.25
N LYS A 76 5.21 -4.68 7.59
CA LYS A 76 5.53 -5.28 8.89
C LYS A 76 7.04 -5.40 9.12
N GLU A 77 7.78 -5.84 8.11
CA GLU A 77 9.22 -6.02 8.23
C GLU A 77 10.00 -4.69 8.26
N THR A 78 9.51 -3.67 7.56
CA THR A 78 10.20 -2.37 7.48
C THR A 78 9.83 -1.44 8.62
N LEU A 79 8.55 -1.35 8.96
CA LEU A 79 8.01 -0.38 9.91
C LEU A 79 7.47 -1.00 11.19
N GLY A 80 7.19 -2.29 11.20
CA GLY A 80 6.59 -2.99 12.32
C GLY A 80 5.06 -2.99 12.26
N LYS A 81 4.46 -3.77 13.15
CA LYS A 81 3.02 -4.00 13.20
C LYS A 81 2.18 -2.74 13.49
N ASP A 82 2.78 -1.72 14.09
CA ASP A 82 2.09 -0.49 14.44
C ASP A 82 1.58 0.28 13.21
N TRP A 83 2.21 0.06 12.04
CA TRP A 83 1.75 0.64 10.78
C TRP A 83 0.63 -0.16 10.11
N LEU A 84 0.32 -1.37 10.58
CA LEU A 84 -0.73 -2.21 10.00
C LEU A 84 -2.11 -1.81 10.53
N THR A 85 -2.46 -0.54 10.37
CA THR A 85 -3.75 0.04 10.72
C THR A 85 -4.22 0.94 9.59
N PRO A 86 -5.53 1.17 9.43
CA PRO A 86 -6.05 2.10 8.41
C PRO A 86 -5.56 3.54 8.59
N ASP A 87 -5.10 3.89 9.77
CA ASP A 87 -4.56 5.23 10.04
C ASP A 87 -3.18 5.45 9.42
N LEU A 88 -2.43 4.38 9.16
CA LEU A 88 -1.04 4.46 8.67
C LEU A 88 -0.78 3.67 7.39
N PHE A 89 -1.69 2.76 6.98
CA PHE A 89 -1.50 2.00 5.76
C PHE A 89 -2.83 1.77 5.05
N ARG A 90 -2.86 2.06 3.74
CA ARG A 90 -4.04 1.85 2.89
C ARG A 90 -3.62 1.43 1.50
N PHE A 91 -4.46 0.65 0.83
CA PHE A 91 -4.30 0.35 -0.59
C PHE A 91 -5.13 1.31 -1.43
N GLY A 92 -4.53 1.84 -2.49
CA GLY A 92 -5.24 2.55 -3.54
C GLY A 92 -5.62 1.57 -4.66
N ALA A 93 -6.80 0.98 -4.56
CA ALA A 93 -7.23 -0.09 -5.47
C ALA A 93 -8.75 -0.04 -5.69
N SER A 94 -9.21 -0.52 -6.85
CA SER A 94 -10.65 -0.57 -7.17
C SER A 94 -11.23 -1.99 -7.07
N SER A 95 -10.50 -3.01 -7.51
CA SER A 95 -11.01 -4.39 -7.57
C SER A 95 -10.52 -5.28 -6.43
N LEU A 96 -9.57 -4.82 -5.62
CA LEU A 96 -8.97 -5.60 -4.55
C LEU A 96 -9.99 -6.07 -3.51
N ALA A 97 -10.92 -5.20 -3.11
CA ALA A 97 -11.93 -5.54 -2.11
C ALA A 97 -12.81 -6.70 -2.59
N ASN A 98 -13.18 -6.71 -3.87
CA ASN A 98 -13.94 -7.81 -4.45
C ASN A 98 -13.16 -9.11 -4.43
N ASP A 99 -11.86 -9.08 -4.76
CA ASP A 99 -11.02 -10.27 -4.70
C ASP A 99 -10.91 -10.81 -3.27
N ILE A 100 -10.73 -9.94 -2.29
CA ILE A 100 -10.68 -10.33 -0.88
C ILE A 100 -11.98 -11.01 -0.45
N LEU A 101 -13.13 -10.44 -0.83
CA LEU A 101 -14.44 -11.03 -0.52
C LEU A 101 -14.59 -12.39 -1.18
N MET A 102 -14.16 -12.55 -2.44
CA MET A 102 -14.20 -13.83 -3.14
C MET A 102 -13.32 -14.87 -2.47
N GLN A 103 -12.13 -14.49 -1.99
CA GLN A 103 -11.23 -15.38 -1.25
C GLN A 103 -11.84 -15.82 0.10
N LEU A 104 -12.47 -14.89 0.82
CA LEU A 104 -13.12 -15.21 2.09
C LEU A 104 -14.29 -16.18 1.90
N ILE A 105 -15.10 -15.99 0.86
CA ILE A 105 -16.19 -16.91 0.53
C ILE A 105 -15.64 -18.28 0.13
N LYS A 106 -14.55 -18.32 -0.63
CA LYS A 106 -13.88 -19.57 -0.99
C LYS A 106 -13.44 -20.34 0.25
N GLN A 107 -12.88 -19.67 1.26
CA GLN A 107 -12.49 -20.31 2.52
C GLN A 107 -13.68 -20.90 3.26
N GLN A 108 -14.83 -20.23 3.22
CA GLN A 108 -16.04 -20.68 3.92
C GLN A 108 -16.79 -21.77 3.18
N SER A 109 -16.92 -21.66 1.84
CA SER A 109 -17.77 -22.53 1.02
C SER A 109 -17.00 -23.51 0.13
N GLY A 110 -15.68 -23.34 -0.01
CA GLY A 110 -14.85 -24.11 -0.93
C GLY A 110 -15.01 -23.72 -2.41
N ALA A 111 -15.80 -22.68 -2.73
CA ALA A 111 -16.06 -22.24 -4.09
C ALA A 111 -15.67 -20.80 -4.30
N TYR A 112 -14.93 -20.51 -5.39
CA TYR A 112 -14.56 -19.16 -5.79
C TYR A 112 -15.70 -18.53 -6.58
N GLN A 113 -16.17 -17.36 -6.15
CA GLN A 113 -17.25 -16.64 -6.80
C GLN A 113 -16.73 -15.84 -8.02
N SER A 114 -17.61 -15.53 -8.95
CA SER A 114 -17.25 -14.69 -10.09
C SER A 114 -17.05 -13.24 -9.65
N ALA A 115 -16.25 -12.49 -10.43
CA ALA A 115 -15.99 -11.09 -10.16
C ALA A 115 -17.25 -10.21 -10.19
N ASP A 116 -18.31 -10.66 -10.87
CA ASP A 116 -19.57 -9.92 -10.98
C ASP A 116 -20.50 -10.11 -9.78
N TYR A 117 -20.17 -11.02 -8.87
CA TYR A 117 -20.97 -11.28 -7.67
C TYR A 117 -20.97 -10.10 -6.69
N PHE A 118 -19.89 -9.33 -6.65
CA PHE A 118 -19.76 -8.16 -5.78
C PHE A 118 -19.64 -6.88 -6.60
N SER A 119 -20.07 -5.75 -6.02
CA SER A 119 -19.91 -4.43 -6.63
C SER A 119 -18.43 -4.05 -6.74
N LYS A 120 -18.06 -3.33 -7.80
CA LYS A 120 -16.70 -2.85 -8.06
C LYS A 120 -16.57 -1.33 -7.86
N ASP A 121 -17.20 -0.80 -6.91
CA ASP A 121 -17.15 0.65 -6.64
C ASP A 121 -15.78 1.15 -6.17
#